data_cdac9946cffd5037b54ff0b25d518578
#
_entry.id   cdac9946cffd5037b54ff0b25d518578
#
_cell.length_a   1.000
_cell.length_b   1.000
_cell.length_c   1.000
_cell.angle_alpha   90.00
_cell.angle_beta   90.00
_cell.angle_gamma   90.00
#
_symmetry.space_group_name_H-M   'P 1'
#
loop_
_entity.id
_entity.type
_entity.pdbx_description
1 polymer ?
#
loop_
_entity_poly.entity_id
_entity_poly.type
_entity_poly.pdbx_seq_one_letter_code
_entity_poly.pdbx_strand_id
1 'polypeptide(L)'
;MKFNKAFLGLGVMAFVLASCSDDVEYTPAAPVTAPAAYFSPQEETVFDIEESDDHVNFKVYRAQGGPAQDTPVSISISAEDGSTVPSDLFTFTPTAHFEEGSCLAIIPVSFDYNRLEKSLSYLFDCKVEGNDSQYFLTQVTYDLSYTPWQEVKDCKISDNTTMQVFTSGNAFVWTVTVQEHPLRPGFFRIRAPYADCEEYFANYYNLPDTDPNYLYINATNPEEAFFSDSKGNPSIYYNTGVYCQAGNGFAETYGYITLGCTYSSFLLEEDIDLGNGQTLAYSGFAGYAGKLTVNEELGTSKVKFGERGLMSLLLDEGGGNWGKSWELWLNGASDDEDWASLGMAEYTDGFIGQFFLNEPAQTYNVPVEYNTLTEGLYRIAGAYGINYCPFGSQESNDLKVVIDCSDPEFVTIENQIGMIDEFGEYELTNAGYLYFKGLLQGQEPMSKEEIIQQGLNDTFDEATGTINIAHPAFIEYDNEGKGTVQLLWRDTNHTPGKIVLPQQGAGSAASAVAPKSTAASTRNDGVKIYRKRDLTGKLTVAKGK
;
A
#
# COMPACT_ATOMS: atom_id res chain seq x y z
N MET A 1 -30.85 -26.01 22.14
CA MET A 1 -32.19 -25.56 22.42
C MET A 1 -32.42 -24.25 21.68
N LYS A 2 -33.04 -24.30 20.49
CA LYS A 2 -33.26 -23.09 19.65
C LYS A 2 -34.55 -22.43 20.14
N PHE A 3 -34.44 -21.32 20.85
CA PHE A 3 -35.59 -20.48 21.18
C PHE A 3 -36.00 -19.68 19.95
N ASN A 4 -37.23 -19.87 19.52
CA ASN A 4 -37.83 -19.22 18.36
C ASN A 4 -37.97 -17.71 18.61
N LYS A 5 -37.14 -16.91 17.95
CA LYS A 5 -37.20 -15.44 17.94
C LYS A 5 -38.54 -14.87 17.39
N ALA A 6 -39.35 -15.70 16.75
CA ALA A 6 -40.64 -15.33 16.20
C ALA A 6 -41.72 -15.05 17.27
N PHE A 7 -41.58 -15.61 18.47
CA PHE A 7 -42.59 -15.41 19.55
C PHE A 7 -42.40 -14.10 20.32
N LEU A 8 -41.16 -13.54 20.31
CA LEU A 8 -40.91 -12.25 20.98
C LEU A 8 -41.44 -11.07 20.13
N GLY A 9 -41.45 -11.19 18.80
CA GLY A 9 -41.97 -10.17 17.89
C GLY A 9 -43.50 -10.00 17.97
N LEU A 10 -44.25 -11.11 18.18
CA LEU A 10 -45.70 -11.04 18.30
C LEU A 10 -46.16 -10.45 19.65
N GLY A 11 -45.40 -10.67 20.72
CA GLY A 11 -45.70 -10.11 22.03
C GLY A 11 -45.54 -8.58 22.09
N VAL A 12 -44.54 -8.05 21.42
CA VAL A 12 -44.30 -6.60 21.38
C VAL A 12 -45.30 -5.90 20.45
N MET A 13 -45.69 -6.52 19.33
CA MET A 13 -46.73 -5.97 18.45
C MET A 13 -48.12 -5.97 19.09
N ALA A 14 -48.44 -6.97 19.95
CA ALA A 14 -49.73 -7.01 20.67
C ALA A 14 -49.82 -5.94 21.77
N PHE A 15 -48.69 -5.58 22.40
CA PHE A 15 -48.65 -4.50 23.39
C PHE A 15 -48.76 -3.10 22.78
N VAL A 16 -48.20 -2.88 21.56
CA VAL A 16 -48.31 -1.59 20.87
C VAL A 16 -49.71 -1.36 20.33
N LEU A 17 -50.46 -2.43 19.98
CA LEU A 17 -51.85 -2.32 19.49
C LEU A 17 -52.88 -2.19 20.62
N ALA A 18 -52.53 -2.57 21.87
CA ALA A 18 -53.46 -2.44 23.02
C ALA A 18 -53.39 -1.07 23.72
N SER A 19 -52.46 -0.21 23.35
CA SER A 19 -52.25 1.12 23.94
C SER A 19 -52.97 2.25 23.20
N CYS A 20 -53.70 1.97 22.13
CA CYS A 20 -54.41 2.99 21.35
C CYS A 20 -55.93 2.76 21.39
N SER A 21 -56.55 2.89 22.58
CA SER A 21 -57.99 2.91 22.72
C SER A 21 -58.50 4.02 23.63
N ASP A 22 -57.88 5.17 23.58
CA ASP A 22 -58.53 6.39 24.01
C ASP A 22 -58.81 7.21 22.76
N ASP A 23 -60.08 7.53 22.57
CA ASP A 23 -60.60 8.43 21.53
C ASP A 23 -60.04 9.86 21.76
N VAL A 24 -58.71 10.04 21.58
CA VAL A 24 -58.15 11.36 21.40
C VAL A 24 -58.36 11.70 19.93
N GLU A 25 -59.39 12.50 19.65
CA GLU A 25 -59.52 13.15 18.35
C GLU A 25 -58.17 13.83 18.02
N TYR A 26 -57.38 13.15 17.16
CA TYR A 26 -56.14 13.71 16.67
C TYR A 26 -56.50 14.86 15.71
N THR A 27 -56.52 16.07 16.25
CA THR A 27 -56.62 17.26 15.41
C THR A 27 -55.26 17.40 14.74
N PRO A 28 -55.13 17.17 13.42
CA PRO A 28 -53.87 17.41 12.73
C PRO A 28 -53.41 18.83 13.04
N ALA A 29 -52.16 18.98 13.42
CA ALA A 29 -51.59 20.30 13.56
C ALA A 29 -51.84 21.11 12.28
N ALA A 30 -52.28 22.34 12.40
CA ALA A 30 -52.48 23.22 11.24
C ALA A 30 -51.19 23.21 10.38
N PRO A 31 -51.33 23.11 9.05
CA PRO A 31 -50.14 23.15 8.18
C PRO A 31 -49.33 24.41 8.49
N VAL A 32 -48.07 24.22 8.82
CA VAL A 32 -47.19 25.34 9.05
C VAL A 32 -46.95 26.01 7.69
N THR A 33 -47.48 27.23 7.52
CA THR A 33 -47.38 27.95 6.23
C THR A 33 -46.00 28.47 5.94
N ALA A 34 -45.13 28.58 6.96
CA ALA A 34 -43.72 28.94 6.83
C ALA A 34 -42.92 28.15 7.90
N PRO A 35 -42.46 26.92 7.61
CA PRO A 35 -41.68 26.15 8.55
C PRO A 35 -40.39 26.91 8.95
N ALA A 36 -40.12 26.97 10.24
CA ALA A 36 -38.93 27.64 10.76
C ALA A 36 -37.66 26.95 10.23
N ALA A 37 -36.75 27.70 9.70
CA ALA A 37 -35.46 27.22 9.23
C ALA A 37 -34.44 27.15 10.39
N TYR A 38 -33.48 26.23 10.28
CA TYR A 38 -32.45 25.98 11.29
C TYR A 38 -31.19 25.35 10.66
N PHE A 39 -30.09 25.29 11.42
CA PHE A 39 -28.89 24.53 11.07
C PHE A 39 -28.92 23.18 11.76
N SER A 40 -28.42 22.15 11.09
CA SER A 40 -28.30 20.81 11.68
C SER A 40 -26.99 20.68 12.48
N PRO A 41 -27.03 20.20 13.73
CA PRO A 41 -25.81 19.95 14.49
C PRO A 41 -25.00 18.73 13.98
N GLN A 42 -25.53 18.01 13.00
CA GLN A 42 -24.86 16.85 12.38
C GLN A 42 -24.10 17.20 11.10
N GLU A 43 -24.24 18.44 10.63
CA GLU A 43 -23.51 18.90 9.46
C GLU A 43 -22.09 19.32 9.81
N GLU A 44 -21.21 19.12 8.86
CA GLU A 44 -19.83 19.59 8.93
C GLU A 44 -19.78 21.12 8.94
N THR A 45 -19.02 21.68 9.87
CA THR A 45 -18.85 23.12 10.03
C THR A 45 -17.41 23.56 9.81
N VAL A 46 -16.48 22.65 9.59
CA VAL A 46 -15.08 22.93 9.28
C VAL A 46 -14.80 22.46 7.86
N PHE A 47 -14.38 23.37 7.01
CA PHE A 47 -14.04 23.09 5.62
C PHE A 47 -12.55 23.36 5.40
N ASP A 48 -11.81 22.30 5.06
CA ASP A 48 -10.44 22.41 4.61
C ASP A 48 -10.44 22.54 3.08
N ILE A 49 -10.07 23.72 2.58
CA ILE A 49 -10.17 24.09 1.17
C ILE A 49 -8.98 23.52 0.41
N GLU A 50 -9.26 22.81 -0.67
CA GLU A 50 -8.26 22.30 -1.61
C GLU A 50 -8.12 23.18 -2.87
N GLU A 51 -7.03 22.95 -3.62
CA GLU A 51 -6.72 23.71 -4.85
C GLU A 51 -7.81 23.61 -5.94
N SER A 52 -8.62 22.58 -5.90
CA SER A 52 -9.73 22.37 -6.83
C SER A 52 -11.04 22.97 -6.38
N ASP A 53 -11.13 23.48 -5.16
CA ASP A 53 -12.36 24.00 -4.62
C ASP A 53 -12.55 25.47 -5.02
N ASP A 54 -13.71 25.79 -5.55
CA ASP A 54 -14.13 27.14 -5.90
C ASP A 54 -15.34 27.62 -5.09
N HIS A 55 -15.93 26.72 -4.28
CA HIS A 55 -17.04 27.02 -3.40
C HIS A 55 -17.20 26.01 -2.28
N VAL A 56 -17.88 26.40 -1.21
CA VAL A 56 -18.42 25.51 -0.17
C VAL A 56 -19.91 25.73 -0.04
N ASN A 57 -20.65 24.75 0.48
CA ASN A 57 -22.09 24.76 0.58
C ASN A 57 -22.56 24.80 2.03
N PHE A 58 -23.12 25.91 2.46
CA PHE A 58 -23.77 26.02 3.76
C PHE A 58 -25.19 25.50 3.67
N LYS A 59 -25.53 24.52 4.48
CA LYS A 59 -26.82 23.85 4.46
C LYS A 59 -27.76 24.41 5.53
N VAL A 60 -28.96 24.76 5.11
CA VAL A 60 -30.03 25.25 5.97
C VAL A 60 -31.23 24.31 5.85
N TYR A 61 -31.82 23.95 6.94
CA TYR A 61 -32.88 22.96 7.02
C TYR A 61 -34.21 23.58 7.49
N ARG A 62 -35.33 22.94 7.16
CA ARG A 62 -36.64 23.15 7.76
C ARG A 62 -37.26 21.80 8.13
N ALA A 63 -38.06 21.80 9.23
CA ALA A 63 -38.56 20.57 9.83
C ALA A 63 -39.47 19.74 8.92
N GLN A 64 -40.12 20.37 7.94
CA GLN A 64 -41.00 19.70 6.98
C GLN A 64 -40.98 20.43 5.64
N GLY A 65 -41.26 19.71 4.54
CA GLY A 65 -41.50 20.31 3.25
C GLY A 65 -42.71 21.27 3.30
N GLY A 66 -42.67 22.30 2.49
CA GLY A 66 -43.70 23.33 2.39
C GLY A 66 -43.63 24.05 1.05
N PRO A 67 -44.37 25.15 0.87
CA PRO A 67 -44.24 25.97 -0.32
C PRO A 67 -42.79 26.47 -0.50
N ALA A 68 -42.46 26.89 -1.72
CA ALA A 68 -41.20 27.59 -1.97
C ALA A 68 -41.09 28.79 -1.05
N GLN A 69 -39.93 28.98 -0.43
CA GLN A 69 -39.72 29.99 0.61
C GLN A 69 -38.28 30.49 0.59
N ASP A 70 -38.12 31.79 0.66
CA ASP A 70 -36.86 32.46 0.93
C ASP A 70 -36.74 32.79 2.42
N THR A 71 -35.66 32.35 3.03
CA THR A 71 -35.35 32.61 4.42
C THR A 71 -34.05 33.42 4.50
N PRO A 72 -34.07 34.66 4.98
CA PRO A 72 -32.85 35.44 5.16
C PRO A 72 -31.92 34.80 6.19
N VAL A 73 -30.63 34.80 5.89
CA VAL A 73 -29.56 34.36 6.78
C VAL A 73 -28.57 35.52 6.94
N SER A 74 -28.39 36.03 8.14
CA SER A 74 -27.29 36.96 8.35
C SER A 74 -25.98 36.21 8.39
N ILE A 75 -24.99 36.66 7.62
CA ILE A 75 -23.66 36.06 7.53
C ILE A 75 -22.64 37.17 7.76
N SER A 76 -21.82 37.04 8.80
CA SER A 76 -20.67 37.90 9.04
C SER A 76 -19.37 37.08 8.90
N ILE A 77 -18.35 37.68 8.30
CA ILE A 77 -17.08 37.02 8.04
C ILE A 77 -16.00 37.71 8.84
N SER A 78 -15.18 36.92 9.52
CA SER A 78 -13.98 37.37 10.21
C SER A 78 -12.81 36.45 9.93
N ALA A 79 -11.58 36.92 10.05
CA ALA A 79 -10.39 36.10 10.05
C ALA A 79 -10.02 35.76 11.50
N GLU A 80 -9.57 34.54 11.74
CA GLU A 80 -9.22 34.06 13.09
C GLU A 80 -8.13 34.90 13.75
N ASP A 81 -7.17 35.39 12.97
CA ASP A 81 -6.08 36.26 13.44
C ASP A 81 -6.49 37.73 13.65
N GLY A 82 -7.75 38.07 13.38
CA GLY A 82 -8.30 39.42 13.46
C GLY A 82 -7.92 40.34 12.31
N SER A 83 -7.32 39.80 11.24
CA SER A 83 -7.04 40.56 10.02
C SER A 83 -8.34 40.99 9.31
N THR A 84 -8.26 41.99 8.44
CA THR A 84 -9.41 42.46 7.68
C THR A 84 -9.63 41.57 6.46
N VAL A 85 -10.79 40.89 6.39
CA VAL A 85 -11.19 40.08 5.23
C VAL A 85 -11.63 41.02 4.09
N PRO A 86 -11.03 40.91 2.89
CA PRO A 86 -11.48 41.66 1.72
C PRO A 86 -12.94 41.37 1.40
N SER A 87 -13.75 42.40 1.17
CA SER A 87 -15.20 42.29 0.97
C SER A 87 -15.59 41.53 -0.32
N ASP A 88 -14.64 41.37 -1.25
CA ASP A 88 -14.80 40.68 -2.53
C ASP A 88 -14.08 39.30 -2.56
N LEU A 89 -13.58 38.84 -1.40
CA LEU A 89 -12.93 37.54 -1.30
C LEU A 89 -13.93 36.40 -1.43
N PHE A 90 -15.13 36.58 -0.86
CA PHE A 90 -16.19 35.59 -0.88
C PHE A 90 -17.44 36.17 -1.54
N THR A 91 -18.12 35.35 -2.37
CA THR A 91 -19.34 35.72 -3.05
C THR A 91 -20.46 34.76 -2.67
N PHE A 92 -21.57 35.27 -2.14
CA PHE A 92 -22.74 34.50 -1.77
C PHE A 92 -24.01 35.36 -1.73
N THR A 93 -25.17 34.70 -1.79
CA THR A 93 -26.45 35.35 -1.51
C THR A 93 -26.89 34.96 -0.10
N PRO A 94 -27.06 35.88 0.84
CA PRO A 94 -27.38 35.58 2.24
C PRO A 94 -28.86 35.20 2.42
N THR A 95 -29.33 34.25 1.64
CA THR A 95 -30.71 33.78 1.62
C THR A 95 -30.75 32.28 1.32
N ALA A 96 -31.38 31.51 2.21
CA ALA A 96 -31.66 30.11 1.99
C ALA A 96 -32.95 29.96 1.18
N HIS A 97 -32.85 29.53 -0.08
CA HIS A 97 -33.98 29.30 -0.95
C HIS A 97 -34.44 27.85 -0.82
N PHE A 98 -35.62 27.62 -0.28
CA PHE A 98 -36.24 26.32 -0.22
C PHE A 98 -37.18 26.12 -1.40
N GLU A 99 -36.92 25.14 -2.24
CA GLU A 99 -37.84 24.69 -3.27
C GLU A 99 -39.13 24.11 -2.66
N GLU A 100 -40.23 24.11 -3.42
CA GLU A 100 -41.48 23.49 -3.01
C GLU A 100 -41.27 22.02 -2.63
N GLY A 101 -41.71 21.64 -1.44
CA GLY A 101 -41.56 20.29 -0.92
C GLY A 101 -40.17 19.96 -0.33
N SER A 102 -39.14 20.77 -0.55
CA SER A 102 -37.80 20.53 -0.03
C SER A 102 -37.70 20.87 1.47
N CYS A 103 -36.94 20.09 2.21
CA CYS A 103 -36.53 20.36 3.59
C CYS A 103 -35.11 20.94 3.68
N LEU A 104 -34.39 21.06 2.57
CA LEU A 104 -33.00 21.51 2.50
C LEU A 104 -32.92 22.71 1.54
N ALA A 105 -32.19 23.72 1.96
CA ALA A 105 -31.69 24.82 1.13
C ALA A 105 -30.18 24.93 1.23
N ILE A 106 -29.52 25.33 0.13
CA ILE A 106 -28.08 25.48 0.05
C ILE A 106 -27.74 26.93 -0.22
N ILE A 107 -26.79 27.47 0.53
CA ILE A 107 -26.15 28.77 0.26
C ILE A 107 -24.74 28.46 -0.24
N PRO A 108 -24.48 28.52 -1.57
CA PRO A 108 -23.12 28.39 -2.07
C PRO A 108 -22.31 29.63 -1.74
N VAL A 109 -21.12 29.44 -1.14
CA VAL A 109 -20.14 30.48 -0.86
C VAL A 109 -18.96 30.24 -1.78
N SER A 110 -18.85 31.05 -2.83
CA SER A 110 -17.78 30.94 -3.82
C SER A 110 -16.59 31.80 -3.45
N PHE A 111 -15.40 31.39 -3.84
CA PHE A 111 -14.13 32.07 -3.60
C PHE A 111 -13.14 31.75 -4.72
N ASP A 112 -12.10 32.58 -4.84
CA ASP A 112 -10.89 32.25 -5.62
C ASP A 112 -9.83 31.72 -4.66
N TYR A 113 -9.59 30.41 -4.74
CA TYR A 113 -8.60 29.71 -3.95
C TYR A 113 -7.23 30.42 -3.92
N ASN A 114 -6.77 30.97 -5.06
CA ASN A 114 -5.48 31.66 -5.14
C ASN A 114 -5.41 32.97 -4.32
N ARG A 115 -6.56 33.48 -3.89
CA ARG A 115 -6.68 34.68 -3.06
C ARG A 115 -6.82 34.39 -1.58
N LEU A 116 -7.02 33.12 -1.20
CA LEU A 116 -7.07 32.70 0.19
C LEU A 116 -5.67 32.80 0.81
N GLU A 117 -5.58 33.30 2.01
CA GLU A 117 -4.33 33.33 2.75
C GLU A 117 -4.05 31.96 3.38
N LYS A 118 -2.84 31.46 3.15
CA LYS A 118 -2.43 30.12 3.60
C LYS A 118 -2.44 30.04 5.12
N SER A 119 -3.01 28.95 5.62
CA SER A 119 -3.10 28.66 7.06
C SER A 119 -3.90 29.69 7.88
N LEU A 120 -4.76 30.46 7.21
CA LEU A 120 -5.69 31.36 7.86
C LEU A 120 -7.10 30.79 7.84
N SER A 121 -7.76 30.75 8.99
CA SER A 121 -9.17 30.37 9.09
C SER A 121 -10.06 31.61 8.88
N TYR A 122 -11.05 31.44 7.99
CA TYR A 122 -12.13 32.42 7.77
C TYR A 122 -13.39 31.89 8.43
N LEU A 123 -13.85 32.65 9.46
CA LEU A 123 -15.01 32.28 10.28
C LEU A 123 -16.26 32.98 9.75
N PHE A 124 -17.27 32.18 9.39
CA PHE A 124 -18.57 32.65 8.92
C PHE A 124 -19.60 32.42 10.00
N ASP A 125 -19.93 33.48 10.73
CA ASP A 125 -21.02 33.46 11.69
C ASP A 125 -22.35 33.63 10.99
N CYS A 126 -23.09 32.54 10.89
CA CYS A 126 -24.36 32.43 10.19
C CYS A 126 -25.53 32.38 11.19
N LYS A 127 -26.56 33.19 10.98
CA LYS A 127 -27.78 33.20 11.79
C LYS A 127 -29.02 33.24 10.91
N VAL A 128 -29.93 32.30 11.11
CA VAL A 128 -31.26 32.32 10.46
C VAL A 128 -32.11 33.42 11.06
N GLU A 129 -32.61 34.30 10.24
CA GLU A 129 -33.48 35.39 10.66
C GLU A 129 -34.93 34.93 10.86
N GLY A 130 -35.61 35.53 11.83
CA GLY A 130 -37.04 35.26 12.07
C GLY A 130 -37.36 33.91 12.74
N ASN A 131 -36.35 33.22 13.27
CA ASN A 131 -36.54 32.03 14.09
C ASN A 131 -35.90 32.22 15.47
N ASP A 132 -36.74 32.48 16.47
CA ASP A 132 -36.34 32.62 17.88
C ASP A 132 -36.54 31.35 18.70
N SER A 133 -36.68 30.18 18.01
CA SER A 133 -36.91 28.92 18.69
C SER A 133 -35.70 28.49 19.51
N GLN A 134 -35.91 28.18 20.77
CA GLN A 134 -34.87 27.61 21.63
C GLN A 134 -34.64 26.09 21.39
N TYR A 135 -35.45 25.50 20.54
CA TYR A 135 -35.37 24.05 20.24
C TYR A 135 -34.55 23.73 18.98
N PHE A 136 -34.21 24.73 18.19
CA PHE A 136 -33.45 24.56 16.95
C PHE A 136 -32.14 25.39 17.01
N LEU A 137 -31.11 24.86 16.36
CA LEU A 137 -29.86 25.58 16.18
C LEU A 137 -30.07 26.68 15.12
N THR A 138 -30.25 27.90 15.57
CA THR A 138 -30.50 29.06 14.70
C THR A 138 -29.26 29.82 14.33
N GLN A 139 -28.14 29.51 14.94
CA GLN A 139 -26.83 30.10 14.66
C GLN A 139 -25.77 29.03 14.60
N VAL A 140 -24.81 29.16 13.65
CA VAL A 140 -23.66 28.29 13.48
C VAL A 140 -22.48 29.11 12.99
N THR A 141 -21.28 28.73 13.36
CA THR A 141 -20.04 29.25 12.79
C THR A 141 -19.45 28.18 11.88
N TYR A 142 -19.26 28.52 10.60
CA TYR A 142 -18.48 27.72 9.69
C TYR A 142 -17.05 28.21 9.66
N ASP A 143 -16.09 27.32 9.66
CA ASP A 143 -14.66 27.57 9.57
C ASP A 143 -14.15 27.12 8.20
N LEU A 144 -13.65 28.04 7.41
CA LEU A 144 -13.00 27.78 6.13
C LEU A 144 -11.52 28.07 6.28
N SER A 145 -10.69 27.05 6.11
CA SER A 145 -9.25 27.19 6.15
C SER A 145 -8.61 26.56 4.91
N TYR A 146 -7.52 27.16 4.48
CA TYR A 146 -6.66 26.59 3.45
C TYR A 146 -5.29 26.29 4.07
N THR A 147 -5.02 25.00 4.22
CA THR A 147 -3.74 24.55 4.76
C THR A 147 -2.96 23.82 3.66
N PRO A 148 -1.85 24.41 3.18
CA PRO A 148 -1.11 23.80 2.08
C PRO A 148 -0.47 22.50 2.53
N TRP A 149 -0.53 21.50 1.65
CA TRP A 149 0.18 20.24 1.82
C TRP A 149 1.68 20.48 2.05
N GLN A 150 2.28 19.72 2.96
CA GLN A 150 3.69 19.84 3.33
C GLN A 150 4.52 18.78 2.62
N GLU A 151 5.63 19.17 2.00
CA GLU A 151 6.53 18.26 1.33
C GLU A 151 7.23 17.36 2.35
N VAL A 152 7.19 16.04 2.10
CA VAL A 152 7.96 15.02 2.83
C VAL A 152 9.27 14.77 2.09
N LYS A 153 10.37 14.72 2.83
CA LYS A 153 11.71 14.63 2.24
C LYS A 153 12.11 13.20 1.91
N ASP A 154 13.01 13.08 0.93
CA ASP A 154 13.72 11.84 0.61
C ASP A 154 12.77 10.62 0.50
N CYS A 155 11.72 10.79 -0.32
CA CYS A 155 10.69 9.79 -0.51
C CYS A 155 10.97 8.90 -1.72
N LYS A 156 10.60 7.63 -1.59
CA LYS A 156 10.69 6.64 -2.68
C LYS A 156 9.47 5.75 -2.71
N ILE A 157 9.18 5.20 -3.89
CA ILE A 157 8.27 4.07 -4.05
C ILE A 157 9.12 2.83 -4.32
N SER A 158 8.73 1.71 -3.69
CA SER A 158 9.18 0.37 -4.00
C SER A 158 7.97 -0.43 -4.50
N ASP A 159 7.91 -0.72 -5.80
CA ASP A 159 6.75 -1.33 -6.44
C ASP A 159 7.08 -2.70 -7.05
N ASN A 160 6.48 -3.74 -6.49
CA ASN A 160 6.46 -5.09 -7.00
C ASN A 160 5.03 -5.53 -7.40
N THR A 161 4.12 -4.58 -7.58
CA THR A 161 2.72 -4.81 -7.98
C THR A 161 2.51 -4.49 -9.45
N THR A 162 2.80 -3.25 -9.86
CA THR A 162 2.69 -2.83 -11.26
C THR A 162 3.62 -3.63 -12.15
N MET A 163 4.82 -3.96 -11.64
CA MET A 163 5.80 -4.78 -12.34
C MET A 163 5.33 -6.21 -12.66
N GLN A 164 4.32 -6.74 -11.96
CA GLN A 164 3.75 -8.05 -12.29
C GLN A 164 3.12 -8.11 -13.68
N VAL A 165 2.75 -6.97 -14.27
CA VAL A 165 2.27 -6.89 -15.66
C VAL A 165 3.41 -7.01 -16.66
N PHE A 166 4.61 -6.50 -16.32
CA PHE A 166 5.75 -6.42 -17.23
C PHE A 166 6.74 -7.55 -17.03
N THR A 167 7.03 -7.87 -15.77
CA THR A 167 8.00 -8.89 -15.40
C THR A 167 7.58 -9.53 -14.08
N SER A 168 7.94 -10.77 -13.84
CA SER A 168 7.78 -11.44 -12.55
C SER A 168 8.85 -11.03 -11.53
N GLY A 169 9.40 -9.84 -11.68
CA GLY A 169 10.66 -9.42 -11.10
C GLY A 169 10.64 -8.85 -9.69
N ASN A 170 11.81 -8.36 -9.27
CA ASN A 170 11.99 -7.62 -8.02
C ASN A 170 11.26 -6.28 -8.09
N ALA A 171 11.02 -5.67 -6.92
CA ALA A 171 10.47 -4.33 -6.85
C ALA A 171 11.39 -3.33 -7.56
N PHE A 172 10.78 -2.39 -8.29
CA PHE A 172 11.49 -1.19 -8.74
C PHE A 172 11.42 -0.15 -7.62
N VAL A 173 12.53 0.56 -7.43
CA VAL A 173 12.63 1.60 -6.41
C VAL A 173 13.07 2.91 -7.07
N TRP A 174 12.26 3.96 -6.92
CA TRP A 174 12.58 5.28 -7.48
C TRP A 174 12.12 6.40 -6.56
N THR A 175 12.69 7.59 -6.75
CA THR A 175 12.34 8.79 -5.97
C THR A 175 11.03 9.39 -6.46
N VAL A 176 10.21 9.87 -5.53
CA VAL A 176 8.93 10.52 -5.81
C VAL A 176 8.75 11.77 -4.96
N THR A 177 7.91 12.69 -5.43
CA THR A 177 7.49 13.86 -4.66
C THR A 177 6.23 13.52 -3.87
N VAL A 178 6.35 13.53 -2.55
CA VAL A 178 5.26 13.23 -1.60
C VAL A 178 4.93 14.46 -0.79
N GLN A 179 3.67 14.65 -0.54
CA GLN A 179 3.18 15.66 0.38
C GLN A 179 2.27 15.01 1.43
N GLU A 180 2.34 15.51 2.66
CA GLU A 180 1.49 15.10 3.77
C GLU A 180 0.54 16.23 4.13
N HIS A 181 -0.70 15.89 4.48
CA HIS A 181 -1.69 16.86 4.92
C HIS A 181 -1.42 17.27 6.37
N PRO A 182 -1.12 18.55 6.65
CA PRO A 182 -0.62 18.95 7.96
C PRO A 182 -1.63 18.84 9.10
N LEU A 183 -2.93 18.89 8.80
CA LEU A 183 -4.01 18.71 9.79
C LEU A 183 -4.49 17.26 9.91
N ARG A 184 -4.04 16.37 9.02
CA ARG A 184 -4.38 14.93 9.00
C ARG A 184 -3.11 14.11 8.86
N PRO A 185 -2.29 13.97 9.93
CA PRO A 185 -1.06 13.17 9.87
C PRO A 185 -1.33 11.75 9.38
N GLY A 186 -0.48 11.27 8.46
CA GLY A 186 -0.69 9.98 7.77
C GLY A 186 -1.58 10.06 6.53
N PHE A 187 -2.05 11.25 6.14
CA PHE A 187 -2.73 11.44 4.88
C PHE A 187 -1.76 12.01 3.85
N PHE A 188 -1.42 11.22 2.83
CA PHE A 188 -0.39 11.52 1.85
C PHE A 188 -0.97 11.68 0.46
N ARG A 189 -0.33 12.53 -0.36
CA ARG A 189 -0.52 12.57 -1.81
C ARG A 189 0.82 12.50 -2.54
N ILE A 190 0.85 11.80 -3.65
CA ILE A 190 2.02 11.61 -4.49
C ILE A 190 1.69 12.09 -5.89
N ARG A 191 2.42 13.08 -6.40
CA ARG A 191 2.16 13.61 -7.73
C ARG A 191 2.75 12.69 -8.79
N ALA A 192 1.92 12.25 -9.73
CA ALA A 192 2.30 11.45 -10.91
C ALA A 192 3.39 10.39 -10.61
N PRO A 193 3.19 9.51 -9.60
CA PRO A 193 4.27 8.68 -9.05
C PRO A 193 5.02 7.84 -10.09
N TYR A 194 4.36 7.47 -11.18
CA TYR A 194 4.95 6.63 -12.23
C TYR A 194 5.64 7.42 -13.35
N ALA A 195 5.42 8.73 -13.44
CA ALA A 195 6.13 9.60 -14.37
C ALA A 195 7.61 9.76 -13.98
N ASP A 196 7.92 9.68 -12.69
CA ASP A 196 9.25 9.89 -12.14
C ASP A 196 10.15 8.63 -12.22
N CYS A 197 9.61 7.49 -12.63
CA CYS A 197 10.40 6.26 -12.84
C CYS A 197 11.12 6.30 -14.20
N GLU A 198 12.19 7.09 -14.31
CA GLU A 198 12.93 7.32 -15.56
C GLU A 198 13.50 6.03 -16.19
N GLU A 199 13.83 5.03 -15.37
CA GLU A 199 14.43 3.79 -15.87
C GLU A 199 13.43 2.89 -16.60
N TYR A 200 12.14 3.00 -16.28
CA TYR A 200 11.14 2.10 -16.86
C TYR A 200 9.81 2.77 -17.21
N PHE A 201 9.05 3.21 -16.21
CA PHE A 201 7.67 3.65 -16.43
C PHE A 201 7.55 4.98 -17.16
N ALA A 202 8.52 5.89 -17.03
CA ALA A 202 8.49 7.19 -17.71
C ALA A 202 8.37 7.05 -19.23
N ASN A 203 8.92 5.99 -19.82
CA ASN A 203 8.81 5.73 -21.27
C ASN A 203 7.40 5.34 -21.73
N TYR A 204 6.55 4.92 -20.80
CA TYR A 204 5.17 4.47 -21.04
C TYR A 204 4.13 5.41 -20.41
N TYR A 205 4.57 6.42 -19.66
CA TYR A 205 3.67 7.40 -19.05
C TYR A 205 3.04 8.27 -20.13
N ASN A 206 1.71 8.36 -20.16
CA ASN A 206 0.94 8.98 -21.25
C ASN A 206 -0.25 9.82 -20.75
N LEU A 207 -0.11 10.46 -19.58
CA LEU A 207 -1.07 11.48 -19.15
C LEU A 207 -0.54 12.87 -19.47
N PRO A 208 -1.40 13.85 -19.76
CA PRO A 208 -0.97 15.21 -20.06
C PRO A 208 -0.36 15.89 -18.82
N ASP A 209 0.64 16.75 -19.02
CA ASP A 209 1.29 17.51 -17.94
C ASP A 209 0.31 18.41 -17.14
N THR A 210 -0.86 18.69 -17.72
CA THR A 210 -1.93 19.45 -17.06
C THR A 210 -2.73 18.64 -16.04
N ASP A 211 -2.62 17.30 -16.10
CA ASP A 211 -3.22 16.41 -15.11
C ASP A 211 -2.20 16.12 -14.00
N PRO A 212 -2.42 16.60 -12.78
CA PRO A 212 -1.50 16.32 -11.67
C PRO A 212 -1.43 14.84 -11.30
N ASN A 213 -2.42 14.04 -11.68
CA ASN A 213 -2.52 12.60 -11.42
C ASN A 213 -2.05 12.19 -10.02
N TYR A 214 -2.66 12.78 -8.99
CA TYR A 214 -2.30 12.47 -7.61
C TYR A 214 -2.77 11.07 -7.20
N LEU A 215 -1.87 10.29 -6.62
CA LEU A 215 -2.22 9.13 -5.80
C LEU A 215 -2.38 9.58 -4.35
N TYR A 216 -3.57 9.40 -3.77
CA TYR A 216 -3.85 9.70 -2.38
C TYR A 216 -3.83 8.41 -1.55
N ILE A 217 -3.17 8.46 -0.40
CA ILE A 217 -3.09 7.36 0.56
C ILE A 217 -3.55 7.87 1.92
N ASN A 218 -4.62 7.29 2.43
CA ASN A 218 -5.09 7.54 3.79
C ASN A 218 -4.53 6.47 4.72
N ALA A 219 -3.56 6.85 5.55
CA ALA A 219 -2.95 6.06 6.62
C ALA A 219 -3.08 6.79 7.97
N THR A 220 -4.12 7.62 8.14
CA THR A 220 -4.43 8.29 9.42
C THR A 220 -4.72 7.28 10.54
N ASN A 221 -5.23 6.10 10.21
CA ASN A 221 -5.13 4.91 11.04
C ASN A 221 -3.91 4.10 10.55
N PRO A 222 -2.82 4.02 11.32
CA PRO A 222 -1.60 3.33 10.88
C PRO A 222 -1.77 1.85 10.54
N GLU A 223 -2.78 1.18 11.12
CA GLU A 223 -3.05 -0.24 10.88
C GLU A 223 -3.94 -0.49 9.66
N GLU A 224 -4.51 0.56 9.06
CA GLU A 224 -5.53 0.45 8.02
C GLU A 224 -5.32 1.47 6.91
N ALA A 225 -4.14 1.48 6.30
CA ALA A 225 -3.87 2.35 5.15
C ALA A 225 -4.59 1.84 3.89
N PHE A 226 -5.11 2.78 3.08
CA PHE A 226 -5.84 2.50 1.85
C PHE A 226 -5.68 3.62 0.82
N PHE A 227 -6.03 3.35 -0.45
CA PHE A 227 -6.13 4.39 -1.47
C PHE A 227 -7.41 5.20 -1.27
N SER A 228 -7.31 6.50 -1.43
CA SER A 228 -8.41 7.42 -1.19
C SER A 228 -8.57 8.45 -2.31
N ASP A 229 -9.67 9.19 -2.27
CA ASP A 229 -9.83 10.44 -2.99
C ASP A 229 -9.10 11.60 -2.27
N SER A 230 -9.17 12.81 -2.83
CA SER A 230 -8.56 14.01 -2.25
C SER A 230 -9.11 14.37 -0.86
N LYS A 231 -10.31 13.91 -0.52
CA LYS A 231 -10.97 14.14 0.77
C LYS A 231 -10.67 13.06 1.81
N GLY A 232 -9.96 11.99 1.38
CA GLY A 232 -9.61 10.86 2.24
C GLY A 232 -10.66 9.76 2.29
N ASN A 233 -11.71 9.82 1.45
CA ASN A 233 -12.67 8.72 1.33
C ASN A 233 -12.06 7.57 0.52
N PRO A 234 -12.43 6.32 0.79
CA PRO A 234 -11.88 5.18 0.05
C PRO A 234 -12.07 5.32 -1.47
N SER A 235 -11.03 4.98 -2.23
CA SER A 235 -11.03 4.91 -3.69
C SER A 235 -10.41 3.59 -4.13
N ILE A 236 -11.14 2.80 -4.91
CA ILE A 236 -10.67 1.46 -5.31
C ILE A 236 -9.54 1.57 -6.32
N TYR A 237 -9.66 2.49 -7.28
CA TYR A 237 -8.83 2.52 -8.47
C TYR A 237 -7.94 3.75 -8.53
N TYR A 238 -6.68 3.53 -8.91
CA TYR A 238 -5.75 4.57 -9.30
C TYR A 238 -5.17 4.28 -10.68
N ASN A 239 -5.38 5.19 -11.64
CA ASN A 239 -4.75 5.10 -12.96
C ASN A 239 -3.28 5.53 -12.85
N THR A 240 -2.36 4.61 -13.10
CA THR A 240 -0.91 4.88 -12.99
C THR A 240 -0.41 5.87 -14.05
N GLY A 241 -1.15 6.11 -15.11
CA GLY A 241 -0.70 6.86 -16.29
C GLY A 241 0.21 6.05 -17.23
N VAL A 242 0.58 4.82 -16.86
CA VAL A 242 1.40 3.91 -17.67
C VAL A 242 0.53 3.25 -18.72
N TYR A 243 0.82 3.51 -20.00
CA TYR A 243 0.04 3.02 -21.13
C TYR A 243 0.77 1.94 -21.92
N CYS A 244 0.22 0.73 -21.90
CA CYS A 244 0.77 -0.43 -22.60
C CYS A 244 0.29 -0.46 -24.05
N GLN A 245 1.17 -0.12 -25.00
CA GLN A 245 0.84 -0.02 -26.41
C GLN A 245 1.61 -1.04 -27.25
N ALA A 246 0.95 -1.58 -28.29
CA ALA A 246 1.59 -2.43 -29.29
C ALA A 246 2.82 -1.78 -29.91
N GLY A 247 3.92 -2.52 -29.99
CA GLY A 247 5.20 -2.03 -30.53
C GLY A 247 6.13 -1.38 -29.50
N ASN A 248 5.64 -1.06 -28.30
CA ASN A 248 6.45 -0.54 -27.19
C ASN A 248 6.78 -1.65 -26.18
N GLY A 249 7.25 -2.80 -26.66
CA GLY A 249 7.52 -3.95 -25.81
C GLY A 249 6.33 -4.89 -25.59
N PHE A 250 5.15 -4.53 -26.09
CA PHE A 250 3.93 -5.32 -26.02
C PHE A 250 3.51 -5.84 -27.41
N ALA A 251 2.96 -7.05 -27.46
CA ALA A 251 2.45 -7.65 -28.69
C ALA A 251 1.17 -6.93 -29.20
N GLU A 252 0.34 -6.47 -28.25
CA GLU A 252 -0.95 -5.80 -28.48
C GLU A 252 -1.06 -4.55 -27.61
N THR A 253 -2.09 -3.72 -27.84
CA THR A 253 -2.38 -2.57 -26.99
C THR A 253 -3.30 -3.02 -25.86
N TYR A 254 -2.85 -2.85 -24.62
CA TYR A 254 -3.55 -3.29 -23.39
C TYR A 254 -4.17 -2.13 -22.60
N GLY A 255 -3.94 -0.86 -23.02
CA GLY A 255 -4.45 0.30 -22.32
C GLY A 255 -3.63 0.71 -21.09
N TYR A 256 -4.26 1.46 -20.20
CA TYR A 256 -3.63 1.92 -18.96
C TYR A 256 -3.56 0.82 -17.90
N ILE A 257 -2.45 0.79 -17.18
CA ILE A 257 -2.36 0.02 -15.94
C ILE A 257 -3.08 0.79 -14.83
N THR A 258 -4.02 0.11 -14.19
CA THR A 258 -4.72 0.63 -13.02
C THR A 258 -4.34 -0.17 -11.80
N LEU A 259 -4.00 0.49 -10.70
CA LEU A 259 -3.87 -0.17 -9.40
C LEU A 259 -5.24 -0.26 -8.73
N GLY A 260 -5.62 -1.45 -8.29
CA GLY A 260 -6.81 -1.71 -7.49
C GLY A 260 -6.43 -1.92 -6.02
N CYS A 261 -7.00 -1.12 -5.12
CA CYS A 261 -6.81 -1.27 -3.67
C CYS A 261 -7.91 -2.17 -3.09
N THR A 262 -7.53 -3.33 -2.58
CA THR A 262 -8.47 -4.33 -2.07
C THR A 262 -9.17 -3.87 -0.79
N TYR A 263 -8.44 -3.18 0.09
CA TYR A 263 -9.05 -2.69 1.32
C TYR A 263 -10.02 -1.51 1.08
N SER A 264 -9.76 -0.65 0.09
CA SER A 264 -10.75 0.37 -0.33
C SER A 264 -12.04 -0.27 -0.86
N SER A 265 -11.92 -1.36 -1.64
CA SER A 265 -13.06 -2.16 -2.10
C SER A 265 -13.86 -2.73 -0.91
N PHE A 266 -13.18 -3.25 0.12
CA PHE A 266 -13.82 -3.74 1.34
C PHE A 266 -14.58 -2.62 2.08
N LEU A 267 -13.97 -1.44 2.23
CA LEU A 267 -14.58 -0.30 2.94
C LEU A 267 -15.82 0.26 2.22
N LEU A 268 -15.83 0.21 0.88
CA LEU A 268 -16.96 0.66 0.07
C LEU A 268 -18.04 -0.42 -0.11
N GLU A 269 -17.78 -1.67 0.29
CA GLU A 269 -18.61 -2.83 -0.02
C GLU A 269 -18.84 -3.03 -1.53
N GLU A 270 -17.84 -2.67 -2.35
CA GLU A 270 -17.89 -2.75 -3.80
C GLU A 270 -16.86 -3.77 -4.32
N ASP A 271 -17.29 -4.65 -5.24
CA ASP A 271 -16.42 -5.64 -5.87
C ASP A 271 -15.39 -4.97 -6.79
N ILE A 272 -14.18 -5.55 -6.88
CA ILE A 272 -13.18 -5.11 -7.87
C ILE A 272 -13.58 -5.62 -9.25
N ASP A 273 -13.83 -4.70 -10.17
CA ASP A 273 -14.05 -5.02 -11.59
C ASP A 273 -12.69 -5.33 -12.26
N LEU A 274 -12.59 -6.52 -12.84
CA LEU A 274 -11.42 -6.96 -13.62
C LEU A 274 -11.56 -6.66 -15.11
N GLY A 275 -12.69 -6.09 -15.53
CA GLY A 275 -13.07 -5.97 -16.95
C GLY A 275 -13.76 -7.23 -17.48
N ASN A 276 -14.33 -7.14 -18.68
CA ASN A 276 -15.03 -8.23 -19.37
C ASN A 276 -16.13 -8.93 -18.54
N GLY A 277 -16.71 -8.23 -17.55
CA GLY A 277 -17.76 -8.74 -16.68
C GLY A 277 -17.26 -9.71 -15.60
N GLN A 278 -15.96 -9.73 -15.33
CA GLN A 278 -15.36 -10.49 -14.21
C GLN A 278 -15.14 -9.56 -13.03
N THR A 279 -15.48 -10.02 -11.83
CA THR A 279 -15.31 -9.29 -10.58
C THR A 279 -14.70 -10.15 -9.49
N LEU A 280 -14.05 -9.50 -8.52
CA LEU A 280 -13.58 -10.11 -7.28
C LEU A 280 -14.38 -9.55 -6.10
N ALA A 281 -14.95 -10.44 -5.30
CA ALA A 281 -15.82 -10.06 -4.20
C ALA A 281 -15.07 -9.31 -3.09
N TYR A 282 -15.54 -8.12 -2.73
CA TYR A 282 -14.98 -7.28 -1.68
C TYR A 282 -14.90 -7.96 -0.30
N SER A 283 -15.84 -8.84 -0.01
CA SER A 283 -15.92 -9.51 1.29
C SER A 283 -14.69 -10.38 1.64
N GLY A 284 -13.87 -10.71 0.63
CA GLY A 284 -12.61 -11.42 0.82
C GLY A 284 -11.42 -10.54 1.25
N PHE A 285 -11.59 -9.21 1.32
CA PHE A 285 -10.47 -8.27 1.42
C PHE A 285 -10.28 -7.60 2.78
N ALA A 286 -11.06 -7.95 3.80
CA ALA A 286 -11.01 -7.37 5.15
C ALA A 286 -9.62 -7.41 5.83
N GLY A 287 -8.75 -8.34 5.43
CA GLY A 287 -7.43 -8.51 6.03
C GLY A 287 -6.28 -7.89 5.22
N TYR A 288 -6.56 -7.18 4.13
CA TYR A 288 -5.53 -6.69 3.20
C TYR A 288 -5.28 -5.18 3.27
N ALA A 289 -5.57 -4.55 4.40
CA ALA A 289 -5.21 -3.16 4.65
C ALA A 289 -3.69 -2.95 4.55
N GLY A 290 -3.30 -1.81 4.00
CA GLY A 290 -1.93 -1.34 4.12
C GLY A 290 -1.62 -0.91 5.55
N LYS A 291 -0.34 -0.75 5.87
CA LYS A 291 0.13 -0.33 7.20
C LYS A 291 1.13 0.79 7.10
N LEU A 292 1.01 1.76 8.00
CA LEU A 292 2.02 2.79 8.22
C LEU A 292 2.87 2.38 9.43
N THR A 293 4.16 2.21 9.21
CA THR A 293 5.14 1.96 10.28
C THR A 293 6.06 3.16 10.43
N VAL A 294 6.33 3.53 11.68
CA VAL A 294 7.22 4.66 12.01
C VAL A 294 8.41 4.11 12.79
N ASN A 295 9.61 4.44 12.31
CA ASN A 295 10.83 4.21 13.04
C ASN A 295 11.22 5.51 13.78
N GLU A 296 10.86 5.62 15.04
CA GLU A 296 11.10 6.83 15.86
C GLU A 296 12.59 7.14 16.05
N GLU A 297 13.45 6.11 16.06
CA GLU A 297 14.89 6.27 16.26
C GLU A 297 15.55 6.94 15.06
N LEU A 298 15.15 6.55 13.85
CA LEU A 298 15.68 7.09 12.59
C LEU A 298 14.86 8.29 12.07
N GLY A 299 13.66 8.49 12.59
CA GLY A 299 12.72 9.51 12.10
C GLY A 299 12.16 9.20 10.71
N THR A 300 12.16 7.93 10.31
CA THR A 300 11.69 7.44 9.01
C THR A 300 10.33 6.78 9.14
N SER A 301 9.62 6.62 8.03
CA SER A 301 8.37 5.88 8.01
C SER A 301 8.09 5.22 6.67
N LYS A 302 7.25 4.17 6.69
CA LYS A 302 6.85 3.42 5.50
C LYS A 302 5.36 3.15 5.51
N VAL A 303 4.69 3.35 4.36
CA VAL A 303 3.37 2.79 4.11
C VAL A 303 3.54 1.56 3.25
N LYS A 304 3.14 0.39 3.74
CA LYS A 304 3.31 -0.89 3.04
C LYS A 304 1.97 -1.55 2.77
N PHE A 305 1.74 -1.88 1.50
CA PHE A 305 0.71 -2.80 1.06
C PHE A 305 1.38 -4.15 0.78
N GLY A 306 1.02 -5.17 1.55
CA GLY A 306 1.57 -6.51 1.42
C GLY A 306 0.96 -7.30 0.25
N GLU A 307 1.24 -8.61 0.22
CA GLU A 307 0.67 -9.51 -0.79
C GLU A 307 -0.85 -9.40 -0.80
N ARG A 308 -1.44 -9.21 -1.98
CA ARG A 308 -2.88 -9.00 -2.22
C ARG A 308 -3.49 -7.70 -1.68
N GLY A 309 -2.71 -6.81 -1.07
CA GLY A 309 -3.20 -5.47 -0.69
C GLY A 309 -3.54 -4.60 -1.89
N LEU A 310 -2.78 -4.76 -2.97
CA LEU A 310 -3.03 -4.12 -4.26
C LEU A 310 -3.06 -5.15 -5.39
N MET A 311 -3.66 -4.74 -6.51
CA MET A 311 -3.64 -5.46 -7.79
C MET A 311 -3.21 -4.53 -8.90
N SER A 312 -2.50 -5.06 -9.91
CA SER A 312 -2.36 -4.39 -11.19
C SER A 312 -3.42 -4.90 -12.16
N LEU A 313 -4.18 -4.00 -12.74
CA LEU A 313 -5.33 -4.28 -13.59
C LEU A 313 -5.10 -3.73 -15.00
N LEU A 314 -5.52 -4.50 -16.00
CA LEU A 314 -5.65 -4.09 -17.40
C LEU A 314 -7.13 -4.17 -17.77
N LEU A 315 -7.89 -3.13 -17.42
CA LEU A 315 -9.35 -3.14 -17.46
C LEU A 315 -9.89 -3.30 -18.88
N ASP A 316 -9.20 -2.78 -19.90
CA ASP A 316 -9.61 -2.88 -21.30
C ASP A 316 -9.53 -4.32 -21.83
N GLU A 317 -8.63 -5.13 -21.29
CA GLU A 317 -8.44 -6.54 -21.68
C GLU A 317 -9.16 -7.53 -20.73
N GLY A 318 -9.60 -7.06 -19.59
CA GLY A 318 -10.28 -7.87 -18.59
C GLY A 318 -9.34 -8.83 -17.89
N GLY A 319 -8.52 -8.31 -17.01
CA GLY A 319 -7.61 -9.13 -16.21
C GLY A 319 -6.82 -8.34 -15.19
N GLY A 320 -6.23 -9.05 -14.24
CA GLY A 320 -5.41 -8.43 -13.21
C GLY A 320 -4.47 -9.44 -12.57
N ASN A 321 -3.36 -8.93 -12.07
CA ASN A 321 -2.38 -9.69 -11.32
C ASN A 321 -2.32 -9.22 -9.87
N TRP A 322 -2.26 -10.18 -8.94
CA TRP A 322 -2.03 -9.87 -7.55
C TRP A 322 -0.65 -9.25 -7.35
N GLY A 323 -0.60 -8.12 -6.67
CA GLY A 323 0.65 -7.53 -6.22
C GLY A 323 1.31 -8.37 -5.14
N LYS A 324 2.64 -8.36 -5.13
CA LYS A 324 3.42 -8.96 -4.04
C LYS A 324 3.65 -7.95 -2.92
N SER A 325 4.07 -6.73 -3.28
CA SER A 325 4.25 -5.62 -2.35
C SER A 325 4.26 -4.30 -3.10
N TRP A 326 3.84 -3.26 -2.41
CA TRP A 326 4.00 -1.88 -2.81
C TRP A 326 4.26 -1.05 -1.56
N GLU A 327 5.31 -0.25 -1.58
CA GLU A 327 5.72 0.51 -0.41
C GLU A 327 6.00 1.96 -0.77
N LEU A 328 5.55 2.87 0.08
CA LEU A 328 5.95 4.26 0.10
C LEU A 328 6.93 4.48 1.25
N TRP A 329 8.15 4.83 0.93
CA TRP A 329 9.21 5.14 1.88
C TRP A 329 9.32 6.64 2.07
N LEU A 330 9.32 7.10 3.31
CA LEU A 330 9.25 8.50 3.71
C LEU A 330 10.45 8.87 4.58
N ASN A 331 10.92 10.12 4.45
CA ASN A 331 12.03 10.66 5.25
C ASN A 331 13.33 9.86 5.18
N GLY A 332 13.65 9.32 4.00
CA GLY A 332 14.87 8.55 3.80
C GLY A 332 14.79 7.10 4.23
N ALA A 333 13.59 6.56 4.49
CA ALA A 333 13.39 5.15 4.74
C ALA A 333 14.01 4.27 3.64
N SER A 334 14.45 3.08 4.00
CA SER A 334 15.06 2.13 3.07
C SER A 334 14.67 0.70 3.43
N ASP A 335 14.89 -0.22 2.50
CA ASP A 335 14.65 -1.65 2.73
C ASP A 335 15.55 -2.23 3.86
N ASP A 336 16.68 -1.57 4.11
CA ASP A 336 17.65 -2.02 5.12
C ASP A 336 17.23 -1.73 6.57
N GLU A 337 16.29 -0.81 6.80
CA GLU A 337 15.86 -0.42 8.15
C GLU A 337 15.11 -1.52 8.91
N ASP A 338 14.48 -2.43 8.19
CA ASP A 338 13.75 -3.54 8.77
C ASP A 338 14.69 -4.69 9.17
N TRP A 339 15.99 -4.53 8.94
CA TRP A 339 16.97 -5.56 9.17
C TRP A 339 18.02 -5.14 10.19
N ALA A 340 18.22 -5.97 11.18
CA ALA A 340 19.25 -5.77 12.19
C ALA A 340 20.35 -6.84 12.09
N SER A 341 21.58 -6.42 12.28
CA SER A 341 22.72 -7.34 12.25
C SER A 341 22.64 -8.34 13.40
N LEU A 342 22.73 -9.62 13.04
CA LEU A 342 22.89 -10.70 14.02
C LEU A 342 24.37 -11.06 14.24
N GLY A 343 25.26 -10.60 13.36
CA GLY A 343 26.70 -10.90 13.37
C GLY A 343 27.12 -11.73 12.17
N MET A 344 28.17 -12.56 12.38
CA MET A 344 28.69 -13.44 11.34
C MET A 344 28.14 -14.85 11.53
N ALA A 345 27.50 -15.42 10.50
CA ALA A 345 27.09 -16.82 10.44
C ALA A 345 28.16 -17.67 9.77
N GLU A 346 28.30 -18.91 10.19
CA GLU A 346 29.04 -19.93 9.43
C GLU A 346 28.15 -20.44 8.31
N TYR A 347 28.57 -20.20 7.08
CA TYR A 347 27.84 -20.60 5.87
C TYR A 347 28.58 -21.72 5.13
N THR A 348 27.93 -22.86 4.96
CA THR A 348 28.38 -23.94 4.08
C THR A 348 27.61 -23.82 2.78
N ASP A 349 28.33 -23.56 1.68
CA ASP A 349 27.74 -23.35 0.37
C ASP A 349 27.24 -24.67 -0.24
N GLY A 350 25.94 -24.84 -0.28
CA GLY A 350 25.27 -25.94 -0.96
C GLY A 350 24.77 -25.62 -2.37
N PHE A 351 25.05 -24.43 -2.90
CA PHE A 351 24.48 -23.97 -4.15
C PHE A 351 25.50 -23.95 -5.30
N ILE A 352 26.30 -22.88 -5.40
CA ILE A 352 27.01 -22.53 -6.61
C ILE A 352 28.43 -23.10 -6.66
N GLY A 353 29.19 -22.98 -5.59
CA GLY A 353 30.62 -23.32 -5.58
C GLY A 353 30.88 -24.78 -5.89
N GLN A 354 30.10 -25.68 -5.34
CA GLN A 354 30.23 -27.12 -5.58
C GLN A 354 29.91 -27.48 -7.05
N PHE A 355 28.95 -26.80 -7.66
CA PHE A 355 28.58 -27.03 -9.05
C PHE A 355 29.65 -26.53 -10.03
N PHE A 356 30.17 -25.32 -9.84
CA PHE A 356 31.13 -24.72 -10.78
C PHE A 356 32.57 -25.21 -10.56
N LEU A 357 32.98 -25.36 -9.31
CA LEU A 357 34.36 -25.72 -9.01
C LEU A 357 34.60 -27.23 -9.03
N ASN A 358 33.52 -28.02 -9.02
CA ASN A 358 33.58 -29.49 -8.90
C ASN A 358 34.42 -29.95 -7.67
N GLU A 359 34.35 -29.17 -6.59
CA GLU A 359 35.01 -29.37 -5.32
C GLU A 359 34.00 -29.58 -4.20
N PRO A 360 34.37 -30.12 -3.04
CA PRO A 360 33.48 -30.21 -1.91
C PRO A 360 32.94 -28.83 -1.50
N ALA A 361 31.72 -28.80 -0.93
CA ALA A 361 31.14 -27.56 -0.42
C ALA A 361 32.10 -26.84 0.53
N GLN A 362 32.27 -25.55 0.31
CA GLN A 362 33.16 -24.73 1.13
C GLN A 362 32.38 -24.09 2.25
N THR A 363 33.05 -23.91 3.40
CA THR A 363 32.48 -23.25 4.57
C THR A 363 33.26 -21.97 4.84
N TYR A 364 32.55 -20.86 5.00
CA TYR A 364 33.10 -19.54 5.29
C TYR A 364 32.11 -18.71 6.08
N ASN A 365 32.56 -17.57 6.63
CA ASN A 365 31.69 -16.71 7.41
C ASN A 365 31.09 -15.61 6.56
N VAL A 366 29.80 -15.36 6.75
CA VAL A 366 29.03 -14.30 6.06
C VAL A 366 28.26 -13.45 7.07
N PRO A 367 28.06 -12.15 6.80
CA PRO A 367 27.16 -11.34 7.60
C PRO A 367 25.74 -11.88 7.51
N VAL A 368 25.06 -11.98 8.64
CA VAL A 368 23.64 -12.32 8.71
C VAL A 368 22.88 -11.24 9.45
N GLU A 369 21.71 -10.95 8.94
CA GLU A 369 20.73 -10.01 9.49
C GLU A 369 19.41 -10.73 9.73
N TYR A 370 18.65 -10.28 10.71
CA TYR A 370 17.28 -10.73 10.93
C TYR A 370 16.30 -9.59 10.69
N ASN A 371 15.10 -9.92 10.25
CA ASN A 371 14.04 -8.93 10.06
C ASN A 371 13.41 -8.57 11.41
N THR A 372 13.35 -7.29 11.74
CA THR A 372 12.84 -6.80 13.03
C THR A 372 11.32 -6.79 13.12
N LEU A 373 10.63 -6.88 11.96
CA LEU A 373 9.18 -6.87 11.86
C LEU A 373 8.57 -8.27 11.66
N THR A 374 9.35 -9.19 11.12
CA THR A 374 8.90 -10.55 10.78
C THR A 374 9.82 -11.56 11.45
N GLU A 375 9.30 -12.27 12.45
CA GLU A 375 10.03 -13.32 13.15
C GLU A 375 10.36 -14.49 12.20
N GLY A 376 11.56 -15.03 12.33
CA GLY A 376 12.01 -16.16 11.50
C GLY A 376 12.52 -15.78 10.11
N LEU A 377 12.49 -14.50 9.73
CA LEU A 377 13.02 -14.04 8.45
C LEU A 377 14.46 -13.58 8.61
N TYR A 378 15.38 -14.24 7.90
CA TYR A 378 16.82 -13.95 7.92
C TYR A 378 17.31 -13.59 6.52
N ARG A 379 18.45 -12.86 6.44
CA ARG A 379 19.16 -12.69 5.16
C ARG A 379 20.67 -12.75 5.37
N ILE A 380 21.36 -13.35 4.43
CA ILE A 380 22.82 -13.34 4.35
C ILE A 380 23.26 -12.32 3.30
N ALA A 381 24.25 -11.49 3.65
CA ALA A 381 24.73 -10.42 2.79
C ALA A 381 26.09 -10.79 2.16
N GLY A 382 26.20 -10.58 0.84
CA GLY A 382 27.44 -10.81 0.09
C GLY A 382 27.95 -12.25 0.15
N ALA A 383 27.04 -13.24 0.24
CA ALA A 383 27.43 -14.64 0.39
C ALA A 383 28.38 -15.12 -0.71
N TYR A 384 28.26 -14.55 -1.91
CA TYR A 384 29.15 -14.82 -3.05
C TYR A 384 29.98 -13.61 -3.46
N GLY A 385 30.10 -12.62 -2.57
CA GLY A 385 31.00 -11.48 -2.75
C GLY A 385 32.46 -11.85 -2.46
N ILE A 386 33.40 -11.17 -3.11
CA ILE A 386 34.85 -11.40 -2.89
C ILE A 386 35.30 -11.11 -1.46
N ASN A 387 34.50 -10.39 -0.67
CA ASN A 387 34.84 -10.07 0.72
C ASN A 387 34.72 -11.29 1.65
N TYR A 388 33.93 -12.30 1.27
CA TYR A 388 33.64 -13.44 2.13
C TYR A 388 33.82 -14.77 1.40
N CYS A 389 33.40 -14.87 0.15
CA CYS A 389 33.43 -16.10 -0.64
C CYS A 389 34.79 -16.29 -1.32
N PRO A 390 35.44 -17.45 -1.16
CA PRO A 390 36.75 -17.73 -1.79
C PRO A 390 36.73 -17.71 -3.32
N PHE A 391 35.55 -17.91 -3.94
CA PHE A 391 35.32 -17.88 -5.38
C PHE A 391 34.30 -16.80 -5.80
N GLY A 392 34.09 -15.82 -4.94
CA GLY A 392 33.10 -14.75 -5.15
C GLY A 392 33.50 -13.73 -6.20
N SER A 393 32.54 -12.92 -6.60
CA SER A 393 32.71 -11.79 -7.50
C SER A 393 32.54 -10.46 -6.78
N GLN A 394 33.02 -9.38 -7.38
CA GLN A 394 32.85 -8.04 -6.82
C GLN A 394 31.39 -7.56 -6.95
N GLU A 395 30.74 -7.94 -8.04
CA GLU A 395 29.34 -7.62 -8.33
C GLU A 395 28.38 -8.25 -7.30
N SER A 396 28.79 -9.33 -6.63
CA SER A 396 28.01 -10.03 -5.63
C SER A 396 28.19 -9.50 -4.20
N ASN A 397 29.03 -8.51 -3.94
CA ASN A 397 29.32 -8.02 -2.58
C ASN A 397 28.08 -7.44 -1.89
N ASP A 398 27.18 -6.81 -2.63
CA ASP A 398 25.99 -6.12 -2.10
C ASP A 398 24.71 -6.95 -2.25
N LEU A 399 24.81 -8.16 -2.79
CA LEU A 399 23.67 -9.06 -2.93
C LEU A 399 23.26 -9.62 -1.57
N LYS A 400 21.97 -9.70 -1.34
CA LYS A 400 21.39 -10.22 -0.10
C LYS A 400 20.43 -11.35 -0.42
N VAL A 401 20.60 -12.48 0.25
CA VAL A 401 19.75 -13.66 0.08
C VAL A 401 18.85 -13.81 1.29
N VAL A 402 17.56 -13.64 1.09
CA VAL A 402 16.53 -13.76 2.12
C VAL A 402 16.11 -15.22 2.27
N ILE A 403 15.99 -15.65 3.51
CA ILE A 403 15.62 -17.02 3.88
C ILE A 403 14.47 -16.93 4.87
N ASP A 404 13.34 -17.51 4.51
CA ASP A 404 12.15 -17.56 5.35
C ASP A 404 12.15 -18.84 6.19
N CYS A 405 12.39 -18.65 7.48
CA CYS A 405 12.36 -19.66 8.54
C CYS A 405 11.17 -19.45 9.49
N SER A 406 10.18 -18.65 9.13
CA SER A 406 8.98 -18.40 9.95
C SER A 406 8.24 -19.69 10.31
N ASP A 407 8.43 -20.70 9.48
CA ASP A 407 8.03 -22.07 9.73
C ASP A 407 9.28 -22.97 9.81
N PRO A 408 9.69 -23.40 11.01
CA PRO A 408 10.92 -24.18 11.20
C PRO A 408 10.93 -25.53 10.47
N GLU A 409 9.78 -26.10 10.17
CA GLU A 409 9.68 -27.36 9.43
C GLU A 409 9.60 -27.16 7.91
N PHE A 410 9.46 -25.90 7.45
CA PHE A 410 9.28 -25.59 6.04
C PHE A 410 10.00 -24.29 5.65
N VAL A 411 11.32 -24.32 5.69
CA VAL A 411 12.17 -23.19 5.26
C VAL A 411 12.05 -22.99 3.75
N THR A 412 11.83 -21.75 3.34
CA THR A 412 11.75 -21.38 1.92
C THR A 412 12.77 -20.31 1.55
N ILE A 413 13.30 -20.45 0.33
CA ILE A 413 14.14 -19.44 -0.32
C ILE A 413 13.44 -19.10 -1.63
N GLU A 414 12.77 -17.95 -1.62
CA GLU A 414 12.19 -17.42 -2.86
C GLU A 414 13.31 -17.18 -3.86
N ASN A 415 13.09 -17.49 -5.15
CA ASN A 415 14.11 -17.26 -6.15
C ASN A 415 14.57 -15.81 -6.19
N GLN A 416 15.86 -15.58 -6.03
CA GLN A 416 16.51 -14.29 -5.93
C GLN A 416 17.96 -14.34 -6.38
N ILE A 417 18.46 -13.26 -6.95
CA ILE A 417 19.84 -13.20 -7.40
C ILE A 417 20.77 -13.33 -6.20
N GLY A 418 21.56 -14.40 -6.16
CA GLY A 418 22.54 -14.64 -5.11
C GLY A 418 23.97 -14.47 -5.56
N MET A 419 24.25 -14.61 -6.85
CA MET A 419 25.56 -14.42 -7.44
C MET A 419 25.50 -13.80 -8.82
N ILE A 420 26.46 -12.93 -9.12
CA ILE A 420 26.69 -12.35 -10.44
C ILE A 420 28.18 -12.50 -10.73
N ASP A 421 28.51 -13.05 -11.89
CA ASP A 421 29.89 -13.13 -12.37
C ASP A 421 30.01 -12.75 -13.86
N GLU A 422 31.17 -12.95 -14.46
CA GLU A 422 31.42 -12.66 -15.88
C GLU A 422 30.57 -13.50 -16.85
N PHE A 423 29.99 -14.60 -16.39
CA PHE A 423 29.18 -15.52 -17.20
C PHE A 423 27.68 -15.25 -17.07
N GLY A 424 27.23 -14.59 -16.00
CA GLY A 424 25.82 -14.25 -15.81
C GLY A 424 25.36 -14.05 -14.38
N GLU A 425 24.04 -14.10 -14.24
CA GLU A 425 23.30 -13.98 -12.98
C GLU A 425 22.75 -15.35 -12.60
N TYR A 426 22.91 -15.70 -11.31
CA TYR A 426 22.44 -16.96 -10.75
C TYR A 426 21.43 -16.68 -9.66
N GLU A 427 20.20 -17.13 -9.86
CA GLU A 427 19.15 -17.01 -8.85
C GLU A 427 19.15 -18.24 -7.94
N LEU A 428 19.23 -18.02 -6.66
CA LEU A 428 19.13 -19.07 -5.64
C LEU A 428 17.68 -19.32 -5.25
N THR A 429 17.37 -20.58 -4.97
CA THR A 429 16.07 -21.04 -4.51
C THR A 429 16.19 -22.41 -3.84
N ASN A 430 15.08 -22.97 -3.36
CA ASN A 430 15.06 -24.33 -2.82
C ASN A 430 13.85 -25.15 -3.30
N ALA A 431 13.90 -26.47 -3.05
CA ALA A 431 12.82 -27.36 -3.45
C ALA A 431 11.48 -26.97 -2.85
N GLY A 432 11.45 -26.60 -1.57
CA GLY A 432 10.24 -26.19 -0.88
C GLY A 432 9.50 -25.10 -1.66
N TYR A 433 10.20 -24.03 -2.02
CA TYR A 433 9.63 -22.95 -2.81
C TYR A 433 9.21 -23.37 -4.22
N LEU A 434 10.09 -24.08 -4.95
CA LEU A 434 9.83 -24.52 -6.34
C LEU A 434 8.58 -25.38 -6.46
N TYR A 435 8.40 -26.37 -5.57
CA TYR A 435 7.23 -27.26 -5.59
C TYR A 435 5.98 -26.57 -5.05
N PHE A 436 6.10 -25.76 -4.00
CA PHE A 436 4.98 -25.02 -3.44
C PHE A 436 4.36 -24.06 -4.46
N LYS A 437 5.17 -23.39 -5.24
CA LYS A 437 4.71 -22.48 -6.32
C LYS A 437 4.45 -23.20 -7.65
N GLY A 438 4.76 -24.47 -7.79
CA GLY A 438 4.57 -25.24 -9.03
C GLY A 438 5.41 -24.71 -10.19
N LEU A 439 6.62 -24.22 -9.93
CA LEU A 439 7.48 -23.57 -10.94
C LEU A 439 8.17 -24.53 -11.88
N LEU A 440 8.21 -25.82 -11.57
CA LEU A 440 8.87 -26.83 -12.40
C LEU A 440 7.98 -27.30 -13.55
N GLN A 441 8.58 -27.51 -14.74
CA GLN A 441 7.85 -28.00 -15.90
C GLN A 441 7.23 -29.37 -15.63
N GLY A 442 5.93 -29.48 -15.87
CA GLY A 442 5.17 -30.74 -15.67
C GLY A 442 4.78 -31.00 -14.21
N GLN A 443 5.05 -30.07 -13.30
CA GLN A 443 4.62 -30.14 -11.90
C GLN A 443 3.46 -29.18 -11.65
N GLU A 444 2.48 -29.65 -10.89
CA GLU A 444 1.45 -28.78 -10.29
C GLU A 444 1.93 -28.30 -8.92
N PRO A 445 1.41 -27.15 -8.41
CA PRO A 445 1.70 -26.71 -7.05
C PRO A 445 1.37 -27.79 -6.03
N MET A 446 2.26 -28.01 -5.08
CA MET A 446 2.08 -28.96 -3.99
C MET A 446 1.77 -28.23 -2.69
N SER A 447 0.97 -28.85 -1.83
CA SER A 447 0.80 -28.34 -0.45
C SER A 447 2.09 -28.52 0.36
N LYS A 448 2.23 -27.74 1.43
CA LYS A 448 3.34 -27.86 2.37
C LYS A 448 3.45 -29.29 2.93
N GLU A 449 2.33 -29.89 3.33
CA GLU A 449 2.26 -31.23 3.90
C GLU A 449 2.75 -32.28 2.92
N GLU A 450 2.41 -32.15 1.64
CA GLU A 450 2.89 -33.08 0.59
C GLU A 450 4.40 -32.96 0.39
N ILE A 451 4.95 -31.73 0.41
CA ILE A 451 6.40 -31.49 0.28
C ILE A 451 7.15 -32.09 1.47
N ILE A 452 6.67 -31.91 2.69
CA ILE A 452 7.25 -32.49 3.91
C ILE A 452 7.16 -34.03 3.86
N GLN A 453 6.02 -34.58 3.46
CA GLN A 453 5.85 -36.03 3.34
C GLN A 453 6.82 -36.67 2.33
N GLN A 454 7.19 -35.92 1.29
CA GLN A 454 8.17 -36.37 0.30
C GLN A 454 9.62 -36.13 0.74
N GLY A 455 9.83 -35.49 1.88
CA GLY A 455 11.16 -35.13 2.41
C GLY A 455 11.90 -34.14 1.53
N LEU A 456 11.19 -33.20 0.91
CA LEU A 456 11.72 -32.14 0.05
C LEU A 456 11.75 -30.77 0.75
N ASN A 457 11.48 -30.74 2.06
CA ASN A 457 11.53 -29.53 2.89
C ASN A 457 12.94 -29.29 3.44
N ASP A 458 13.26 -28.02 3.58
CA ASP A 458 14.40 -27.55 4.36
C ASP A 458 13.92 -27.16 5.77
N THR A 459 14.82 -27.11 6.75
CA THR A 459 14.43 -26.97 8.16
C THR A 459 15.29 -25.96 8.90
N PHE A 460 14.72 -25.38 9.96
CA PHE A 460 15.43 -24.53 10.91
C PHE A 460 15.39 -25.17 12.31
N ASP A 461 16.55 -25.50 12.84
CA ASP A 461 16.70 -25.95 14.23
C ASP A 461 16.93 -24.72 15.12
N GLU A 462 15.87 -24.24 15.73
CA GLU A 462 15.90 -23.07 16.62
C GLU A 462 16.81 -23.27 17.83
N ALA A 463 16.93 -24.50 18.35
CA ALA A 463 17.74 -24.78 19.53
C ALA A 463 19.24 -24.60 19.28
N THR A 464 19.69 -24.89 18.07
CA THR A 464 21.08 -24.72 17.65
C THR A 464 21.31 -23.51 16.77
N GLY A 465 20.24 -22.81 16.33
CA GLY A 465 20.32 -21.72 15.37
C GLY A 465 20.78 -22.19 13.98
N THR A 466 20.46 -23.42 13.59
CA THR A 466 20.96 -24.01 12.37
C THR A 466 19.86 -24.09 11.29
N ILE A 467 20.06 -23.40 10.17
CA ILE A 467 19.23 -23.52 8.98
C ILE A 467 19.87 -24.60 8.10
N ASN A 468 19.13 -25.69 7.85
CA ASN A 468 19.56 -26.79 7.00
C ASN A 468 18.90 -26.67 5.63
N ILE A 469 19.69 -26.47 4.59
CA ILE A 469 19.25 -26.36 3.20
C ILE A 469 19.65 -27.68 2.49
N ALA A 470 18.84 -28.71 2.72
CA ALA A 470 19.08 -30.04 2.17
C ALA A 470 18.77 -30.10 0.66
N HIS A 471 17.92 -29.21 0.18
CA HIS A 471 17.38 -29.25 -1.18
C HIS A 471 17.62 -27.93 -1.93
N PRO A 472 18.88 -27.46 -2.04
CA PRO A 472 19.19 -26.22 -2.74
C PRO A 472 19.04 -26.39 -4.26
N ALA A 473 18.67 -25.28 -4.90
CA ALA A 473 18.63 -25.18 -6.35
C ALA A 473 19.08 -23.77 -6.78
N PHE A 474 19.51 -23.66 -8.01
CA PHE A 474 19.70 -22.35 -8.63
C PHE A 474 19.18 -22.34 -10.08
N ILE A 475 18.90 -21.14 -10.58
CA ILE A 475 18.33 -20.92 -11.90
C ILE A 475 19.35 -20.16 -12.72
N GLU A 476 19.64 -20.68 -13.91
CA GLU A 476 20.44 -20.03 -14.95
C GLU A 476 19.50 -19.60 -16.08
N TYR A 477 19.77 -18.45 -16.67
CA TYR A 477 19.00 -17.95 -17.80
C TYR A 477 19.87 -17.91 -19.06
N ASP A 478 19.29 -18.38 -20.17
CA ASP A 478 19.92 -18.25 -21.48
C ASP A 478 19.74 -16.82 -22.05
N ASN A 479 20.36 -16.59 -23.22
CA ASN A 479 20.29 -15.27 -23.89
C ASN A 479 18.88 -14.88 -24.35
N GLU A 480 17.95 -15.84 -24.38
CA GLU A 480 16.53 -15.63 -24.71
C GLU A 480 15.68 -15.40 -23.44
N GLY A 481 16.30 -15.43 -22.26
CA GLY A 481 15.66 -15.25 -20.97
C GLY A 481 14.92 -16.50 -20.45
N LYS A 482 15.16 -17.67 -21.06
CA LYS A 482 14.55 -18.93 -20.63
C LYS A 482 15.32 -19.52 -19.45
N GLY A 483 14.63 -19.69 -18.34
CA GLY A 483 15.22 -20.23 -17.11
C GLY A 483 15.40 -21.75 -17.17
N THR A 484 16.58 -22.19 -16.75
CA THR A 484 16.90 -23.62 -16.51
C THR A 484 17.28 -23.80 -15.05
N VAL A 485 16.56 -24.67 -14.33
CA VAL A 485 16.84 -24.93 -12.93
C VAL A 485 17.78 -26.12 -12.75
N GLN A 486 18.80 -25.91 -11.94
CA GLN A 486 19.73 -26.95 -11.47
C GLN A 486 19.23 -27.46 -10.12
N LEU A 487 18.76 -28.71 -10.07
CA LEU A 487 18.25 -29.36 -8.85
C LEU A 487 19.41 -30.09 -8.17
N LEU A 488 20.20 -29.39 -7.36
CA LEU A 488 21.48 -29.87 -6.85
C LEU A 488 21.36 -31.10 -5.95
N TRP A 489 20.33 -31.20 -5.14
CA TRP A 489 20.08 -32.38 -4.27
C TRP A 489 19.86 -33.68 -5.00
N ARG A 490 19.68 -33.66 -6.33
CA ARG A 490 19.57 -34.90 -7.15
C ARG A 490 20.92 -35.51 -7.49
N ASP A 491 22.01 -34.79 -7.27
CA ASP A 491 23.34 -35.31 -7.38
C ASP A 491 23.70 -36.04 -6.07
N THR A 492 24.07 -37.32 -6.17
CA THR A 492 24.46 -38.16 -5.02
C THR A 492 25.73 -37.69 -4.30
N ASN A 493 26.53 -36.86 -4.96
CA ASN A 493 27.76 -36.28 -4.38
C ASN A 493 27.54 -34.91 -3.80
N HIS A 494 26.32 -34.36 -3.88
CA HIS A 494 26.01 -33.04 -3.42
C HIS A 494 26.09 -32.95 -1.88
N THR A 495 26.71 -31.89 -1.39
CA THR A 495 26.73 -31.55 0.03
C THR A 495 25.62 -30.54 0.31
N PRO A 496 24.72 -30.80 1.26
CA PRO A 496 23.69 -29.86 1.64
C PRO A 496 24.25 -28.51 2.09
N GLY A 497 23.52 -27.43 1.80
CA GLY A 497 23.81 -26.11 2.35
C GLY A 497 23.47 -26.02 3.83
N LYS A 498 24.19 -25.18 4.55
CA LYS A 498 23.98 -24.99 5.99
C LYS A 498 24.34 -23.57 6.41
N ILE A 499 23.53 -22.98 7.26
CA ILE A 499 23.83 -21.70 7.90
C ILE A 499 23.72 -21.89 9.40
N VAL A 500 24.80 -21.62 10.14
CA VAL A 500 24.80 -21.62 11.60
C VAL A 500 24.80 -20.18 12.07
N LEU A 501 23.65 -19.75 12.57
CA LEU A 501 23.47 -18.40 13.12
C LEU A 501 24.34 -18.19 14.35
N PRO A 502 24.87 -16.98 14.57
CA PRO A 502 25.62 -16.69 15.78
C PRO A 502 24.69 -16.84 16.98
N GLN A 503 25.13 -17.64 17.98
CA GLN A 503 24.36 -17.77 19.21
C GLN A 503 24.39 -16.44 19.97
N GLN A 504 23.22 -15.92 20.32
CA GLN A 504 23.10 -14.80 21.24
C GLN A 504 23.56 -15.24 22.64
N GLY A 505 24.87 -15.25 22.84
CA GLY A 505 25.46 -15.52 24.14
C GLY A 505 25.31 -14.32 25.06
N ALA A 506 24.84 -14.53 26.26
CA ALA A 506 24.85 -13.56 27.33
C ALA A 506 26.25 -12.89 27.46
N GLY A 507 26.35 -11.64 27.02
CA GLY A 507 27.46 -10.76 27.35
C GLY A 507 28.73 -10.89 26.52
N SER A 508 28.70 -10.38 25.29
CA SER A 508 29.84 -9.66 24.75
C SER A 508 29.35 -8.66 23.70
N ALA A 509 29.44 -7.38 24.04
CA ALA A 509 29.56 -6.35 23.04
C ALA A 509 30.90 -6.60 22.33
N ALA A 510 30.90 -7.50 21.36
CA ALA A 510 31.97 -7.63 20.40
C ALA A 510 31.90 -6.39 19.52
N SER A 511 32.86 -5.49 19.73
CA SER A 511 33.18 -4.40 18.84
C SER A 511 33.17 -4.94 17.40
N ALA A 512 32.11 -4.66 16.68
CA ALA A 512 32.11 -4.75 15.23
C ALA A 512 33.20 -3.75 14.80
N VAL A 513 34.36 -4.24 14.39
CA VAL A 513 35.31 -3.45 13.61
C VAL A 513 34.57 -3.20 12.29
N ALA A 514 33.83 -2.09 12.24
CA ALA A 514 33.34 -1.56 10.98
C ALA A 514 34.56 -1.45 10.05
N PRO A 515 34.52 -1.99 8.84
CA PRO A 515 35.53 -1.69 7.86
C PRO A 515 35.56 -0.16 7.76
N LYS A 516 36.75 0.43 7.92
CA LYS A 516 36.94 1.87 7.79
C LYS A 516 36.37 2.29 6.46
N SER A 517 35.26 2.99 6.49
CA SER A 517 34.72 3.67 5.32
C SER A 517 35.81 4.65 4.88
N THR A 518 36.55 4.30 3.85
CA THR A 518 37.32 5.26 3.08
C THR A 518 36.29 6.15 2.40
N ALA A 519 36.34 7.40 2.82
CA ALA A 519 35.77 8.60 2.22
C ALA A 519 34.64 8.39 1.20
N ALA A 520 33.47 8.91 1.56
CA ALA A 520 32.37 9.13 0.64
C ALA A 520 32.88 9.74 -0.68
N SER A 521 32.95 8.93 -1.69
CA SER A 521 32.95 9.36 -3.07
C SER A 521 31.50 9.69 -3.39
N THR A 522 31.21 10.96 -3.59
CA THR A 522 30.00 11.42 -4.26
C THR A 522 30.05 10.90 -5.70
N ARG A 523 29.64 9.69 -5.91
CA ARG A 523 29.23 9.14 -7.18
C ARG A 523 27.74 8.92 -7.09
N ASN A 524 27.00 9.57 -7.98
CA ASN A 524 25.70 9.12 -8.46
C ASN A 524 25.93 7.77 -9.16
N ASP A 525 26.11 6.73 -8.41
CA ASP A 525 26.06 5.38 -8.93
C ASP A 525 24.57 5.04 -8.97
N GLY A 526 24.02 5.14 -10.20
CA GLY A 526 22.68 4.66 -10.48
C GLY A 526 22.52 3.27 -9.87
N VAL A 527 21.46 3.08 -9.11
CA VAL A 527 21.08 1.79 -8.54
C VAL A 527 21.06 0.81 -9.69
N LYS A 528 22.01 -0.14 -9.74
CA LYS A 528 21.98 -1.21 -10.72
C LYS A 528 20.77 -2.07 -10.41
N ILE A 529 19.72 -1.90 -11.19
CA ILE A 529 18.51 -2.71 -11.10
C ILE A 529 18.84 -4.03 -11.77
N TYR A 530 19.03 -5.07 -10.97
CA TYR A 530 19.18 -6.43 -11.46
C TYR A 530 17.82 -6.92 -11.90
N ARG A 531 17.63 -7.13 -13.19
CA ARG A 531 16.36 -7.62 -13.75
C ARG A 531 16.16 -9.06 -13.30
N LYS A 532 15.19 -9.31 -12.44
CA LYS A 532 14.61 -10.62 -12.29
C LYS A 532 13.85 -10.95 -13.57
N ARG A 533 14.20 -12.05 -14.22
CA ARG A 533 13.59 -12.43 -15.48
C ARG A 533 12.30 -13.18 -15.23
N ASP A 534 11.41 -13.07 -16.19
CA ASP A 534 10.05 -13.57 -16.13
C ASP A 534 10.00 -15.10 -15.93
N LEU A 535 9.39 -15.55 -14.83
CA LEU A 535 9.03 -16.95 -14.62
C LEU A 535 7.62 -17.27 -15.14
N THR A 536 7.12 -16.56 -16.16
CA THR A 536 5.82 -16.86 -16.81
C THR A 536 5.85 -18.22 -17.50
N GLY A 537 7.04 -18.83 -17.70
CA GLY A 537 7.20 -20.20 -18.15
C GLY A 537 7.65 -21.14 -17.03
N LYS A 538 7.09 -22.34 -16.94
CA LYS A 538 7.61 -23.39 -16.05
C LYS A 538 9.08 -23.67 -16.37
N LEU A 539 9.92 -23.66 -15.35
CA LEU A 539 11.35 -23.89 -15.46
C LEU A 539 11.66 -25.30 -16.00
N THR A 540 12.55 -25.37 -16.97
CA THR A 540 13.05 -26.66 -17.47
C THR A 540 14.12 -27.18 -16.51
N VAL A 541 13.97 -28.43 -16.05
CA VAL A 541 15.00 -29.09 -15.23
C VAL A 541 16.19 -29.45 -16.10
N ALA A 542 17.40 -29.07 -15.71
CA ALA A 542 18.62 -29.45 -16.39
C ALA A 542 18.76 -30.99 -16.39
N LYS A 543 19.19 -31.54 -17.51
CA LYS A 543 19.56 -32.97 -17.57
C LYS A 543 20.87 -33.10 -16.80
N GLY A 544 20.89 -33.91 -15.72
CA GLY A 544 22.07 -34.13 -14.93
C GLY A 544 23.28 -34.45 -15.80
N LYS A 545 24.44 -33.91 -15.39
CA LYS A 545 25.74 -34.20 -16.02
C LYS A 545 26.18 -35.61 -15.70
#